data_06922888f850e0754994d23e53180d1d
#
_entry.id   06922888f850e0754994d23e53180d1d
#
_cell.length_a   1.000
_cell.length_b   1.000
_cell.length_c   1.000
_cell.angle_alpha   90.00
_cell.angle_beta   90.00
_cell.angle_gamma   90.00
#
_symmetry.space_group_name_H-M   'P 1'
#
loop_
_entity.id
_entity.type
_entity.pdbx_description
1 polymer ?
#
loop_
_entity_poly.entity_id
_entity_poly.type
_entity_poly.pdbx_seq_one_letter_code
_entity_poly.pdbx_strand_id
1 'polypeptide(L)'
;MLMSFARNAYALNMRLRILSCPTLRQKIAKMLLVYNDRDMSKPINMTREGLAEFLGVTRPSVSRELMKMQDDGLIEIKGRKIYVLDPAEIEALN
;
A
#
# COMPACT_ATOMS: atom_id res chain seq x y z
N MET A 1 12.76 19.77 18.02
CA MET A 1 13.63 19.71 16.83
C MET A 1 14.13 18.32 16.53
N LEU A 2 14.71 17.64 17.51
CA LEU A 2 15.18 16.26 17.34
C LEU A 2 14.04 15.32 16.93
N MET A 3 12.86 15.51 17.49
CA MET A 3 11.70 14.68 17.16
C MET A 3 11.21 14.87 15.73
N SER A 4 11.24 16.11 15.22
CA SER A 4 10.87 16.38 13.83
C SER A 4 11.85 15.73 12.86
N PHE A 5 13.12 15.77 13.17
CA PHE A 5 14.16 15.15 12.34
C PHE A 5 14.00 13.63 12.30
N ALA A 6 13.73 13.03 13.46
CA ALA A 6 13.51 11.59 13.56
C ALA A 6 12.26 11.15 12.76
N ARG A 7 11.19 11.94 12.78
CA ARG A 7 9.99 11.66 11.99
C ARG A 7 10.28 11.67 10.51
N ASN A 8 11.05 12.66 10.02
CA ASN A 8 11.39 12.76 8.61
C ASN A 8 12.24 11.56 8.17
N ALA A 9 13.20 11.15 9.00
CA ALA A 9 14.03 9.98 8.70
C ALA A 9 13.19 8.70 8.66
N TYR A 10 12.25 8.55 9.59
CA TYR A 10 11.36 7.40 9.64
C TYR A 10 10.47 7.33 8.39
N ALA A 11 9.86 8.45 7.99
CA ALA A 11 9.01 8.51 6.81
C ALA A 11 9.79 8.18 5.54
N LEU A 12 11.00 8.70 5.40
CA LEU A 12 11.88 8.38 4.28
C LEU A 12 12.22 6.89 4.24
N ASN A 13 12.57 6.31 5.38
CA ASN A 13 12.91 4.89 5.47
C ASN A 13 11.74 4.01 5.07
N MET A 14 10.52 4.34 5.51
CA MET A 14 9.33 3.58 5.14
C MET A 14 9.05 3.66 3.64
N ARG A 15 9.20 4.85 3.06
CA ARG A 15 9.01 5.02 1.63
C ARG A 15 10.04 4.23 0.83
N LEU A 16 11.31 4.25 1.26
CA LEU A 16 12.37 3.48 0.61
C LEU A 16 12.06 1.97 0.68
N ARG A 17 11.58 1.48 1.80
CA ARG A 17 11.20 0.07 1.95
C ARG A 17 10.10 -0.32 0.96
N ILE A 18 9.09 0.52 0.82
CA ILE A 18 7.99 0.27 -0.10
C ILE A 18 8.52 0.26 -1.54
N LEU A 19 9.28 1.28 -1.92
CA LEU A 19 9.76 1.43 -3.28
C LEU A 19 10.85 0.42 -3.65
N SER A 20 11.51 -0.19 -2.68
CA SER A 20 12.53 -1.21 -2.93
C SER A 20 11.95 -2.60 -3.21
N CYS A 21 10.65 -2.80 -3.00
CA CYS A 21 10.03 -4.08 -3.32
C CYS A 21 10.09 -4.34 -4.83
N PRO A 22 10.35 -5.60 -5.25
CA PRO A 22 10.62 -5.89 -6.67
C PRO A 22 9.40 -5.82 -7.59
N THR A 23 8.19 -6.05 -7.08
CA THR A 23 6.98 -6.02 -7.91
C THR A 23 6.02 -4.96 -7.45
N LEU A 24 5.15 -4.52 -8.36
CA LEU A 24 4.12 -3.54 -8.03
C LEU A 24 3.15 -4.09 -6.97
N ARG A 25 2.81 -5.38 -7.07
CA ARG A 25 1.95 -6.04 -6.08
C ARG A 25 2.57 -5.98 -4.69
N GLN A 26 3.86 -6.27 -4.58
CA GLN A 26 4.57 -6.19 -3.30
C GLN A 26 4.64 -4.77 -2.76
N LYS A 27 4.84 -3.79 -3.63
CA LYS A 27 4.83 -2.38 -3.23
C LYS A 27 3.48 -1.97 -2.66
N ILE A 28 2.40 -2.35 -3.33
CA ILE A 28 1.04 -2.07 -2.87
C ILE A 28 0.78 -2.78 -1.55
N ALA A 29 1.12 -4.07 -1.45
CA ALA A 29 0.94 -4.85 -0.24
C ALA A 29 1.68 -4.22 0.94
N LYS A 30 2.93 -3.83 0.74
CA LYS A 30 3.73 -3.17 1.78
C LYS A 30 3.09 -1.86 2.22
N MET A 31 2.59 -1.09 1.26
CA MET A 31 1.94 0.18 1.56
C MET A 31 0.65 -0.03 2.37
N LEU A 32 -0.14 -1.04 2.04
CA LEU A 32 -1.33 -1.38 2.80
C LEU A 32 -1.00 -1.72 4.25
N LEU A 33 0.07 -2.46 4.48
CA LEU A 33 0.52 -2.79 5.83
C LEU A 33 0.96 -1.55 6.61
N VAL A 34 1.72 -0.67 5.96
CA VAL A 34 2.26 0.53 6.61
C VAL A 34 1.14 1.52 6.95
N TYR A 35 0.26 1.81 5.99
CA TYR A 35 -0.78 2.82 6.18
C TYR A 35 -1.97 2.32 6.97
N ASN A 36 -2.11 1.04 7.14
CA ASN A 36 -3.18 0.45 7.93
C ASN A 36 -2.86 0.43 9.43
N ASP A 37 -1.65 0.81 9.79
CA ASP A 37 -1.18 0.86 11.18
C ASP A 37 -1.46 -0.45 11.92
N ARG A 38 -1.29 -1.58 11.22
CA ARG A 38 -1.51 -2.94 11.70
C ARG A 38 -2.95 -3.28 12.04
N ASP A 39 -3.89 -2.38 11.78
CA ASP A 39 -5.30 -2.66 11.99
C ASP A 39 -5.96 -2.96 10.65
N MET A 40 -5.90 -4.23 10.25
CA MET A 40 -6.42 -4.70 8.97
C MET A 40 -7.94 -4.71 8.90
N SER A 41 -8.63 -4.40 10.01
CA SER A 41 -10.08 -4.31 10.01
C SER A 41 -10.57 -2.98 9.45
N LYS A 42 -9.71 -1.97 9.39
CA LYS A 42 -10.08 -0.65 8.89
C LYS A 42 -9.78 -0.51 7.40
N PRO A 43 -10.67 0.13 6.64
CA PRO A 43 -10.40 0.40 5.23
C PRO A 43 -9.35 1.48 5.07
N ILE A 44 -8.59 1.38 3.99
CA ILE A 44 -7.63 2.40 3.61
C ILE A 44 -8.31 3.32 2.60
N ASN A 45 -8.36 4.60 2.92
CA ASN A 45 -8.96 5.60 2.05
C ASN A 45 -7.86 6.26 1.20
N MET A 46 -7.66 5.74 0.00
CA MET A 46 -6.60 6.22 -0.87
C MET A 46 -7.04 6.17 -2.32
N THR A 47 -6.79 7.26 -3.06
CA THR A 47 -7.13 7.31 -4.48
C THR A 47 -6.08 6.58 -5.32
N ARG A 48 -6.51 6.08 -6.48
CA ARG A 48 -5.60 5.44 -7.43
C ARG A 48 -4.54 6.42 -7.92
N GLU A 49 -4.91 7.68 -8.08
CA GLU A 49 -3.96 8.74 -8.47
C GLU A 49 -2.90 8.95 -7.40
N GLY A 50 -3.31 9.03 -6.13
CA GLY A 50 -2.38 9.18 -5.02
C GLY A 50 -1.45 7.98 -4.90
N LEU A 51 -1.97 6.78 -5.09
CA LEU A 51 -1.15 5.56 -5.12
C LEU A 51 -0.13 5.58 -6.24
N ALA A 52 -0.57 5.92 -7.45
CA ALA A 52 0.31 5.97 -8.61
C ALA A 52 1.42 7.00 -8.42
N GLU A 53 1.08 8.17 -7.92
CA GLU A 53 2.04 9.23 -7.64
C GLU A 53 3.07 8.80 -6.59
N PHE A 54 2.60 8.21 -5.50
CA PHE A 54 3.48 7.73 -4.42
C PHE A 54 4.44 6.65 -4.91
N LEU A 55 3.93 5.71 -5.71
CA LEU A 55 4.72 4.57 -6.19
C LEU A 55 5.54 4.89 -7.44
N GLY A 56 5.33 6.05 -8.06
CA GLY A 56 6.06 6.43 -9.27
C GLY A 56 5.67 5.61 -10.49
N VAL A 57 4.43 5.16 -10.56
CA VAL A 57 3.90 4.37 -11.68
C VAL A 57 2.66 5.06 -12.25
N THR A 58 2.15 4.54 -13.37
CA THR A 58 0.95 5.10 -13.99
C THR A 58 -0.31 4.65 -13.28
N ARG A 59 -1.36 5.47 -13.34
CA ARG A 59 -2.66 5.13 -12.79
C ARG A 59 -3.25 3.84 -13.38
N PRO A 60 -3.19 3.60 -14.70
CA PRO A 60 -3.67 2.33 -15.26
C PRO A 60 -2.95 1.11 -14.71
N SER A 61 -1.64 1.22 -14.43
CA SER A 61 -0.87 0.12 -13.84
C SER A 61 -1.37 -0.21 -12.45
N VAL A 62 -1.60 0.82 -11.62
CA VAL A 62 -2.15 0.65 -10.27
C VAL A 62 -3.53 0.02 -10.33
N SER A 63 -4.40 0.54 -11.20
CA SER A 63 -5.78 0.04 -11.33
C SER A 63 -5.79 -1.43 -11.72
N ARG A 64 -4.96 -1.82 -12.66
CA ARG A 64 -4.87 -3.22 -13.11
C ARG A 64 -4.40 -4.13 -11.97
N GLU A 65 -3.37 -3.72 -11.25
CA GLU A 65 -2.85 -4.54 -10.16
C GLU A 65 -3.85 -4.66 -9.01
N LEU A 66 -4.54 -3.58 -8.67
CA LEU A 66 -5.58 -3.62 -7.65
C LEU A 66 -6.71 -4.57 -8.04
N MET A 67 -7.13 -4.55 -9.31
CA MET A 67 -8.15 -5.47 -9.79
C MET A 67 -7.72 -6.92 -9.70
N LYS A 68 -6.46 -7.22 -10.04
CA LYS A 68 -5.90 -8.57 -9.90
C LYS A 68 -5.87 -9.01 -8.44
N MET A 69 -5.46 -8.13 -7.54
CA MET A 69 -5.43 -8.45 -6.11
C MET A 69 -6.85 -8.71 -5.59
N GLN A 70 -7.83 -7.95 -6.07
CA GLN A 70 -9.23 -8.18 -5.72
C GLN A 70 -9.73 -9.53 -6.25
N ASP A 71 -9.40 -9.85 -7.49
CA ASP A 71 -9.75 -11.14 -8.11
C ASP A 71 -9.13 -12.32 -7.35
N ASP A 72 -7.92 -12.12 -6.81
CA ASP A 72 -7.24 -13.14 -6.03
C ASP A 72 -7.76 -13.23 -4.58
N GLY A 73 -8.72 -12.39 -4.21
CA GLY A 73 -9.31 -12.42 -2.88
C GLY A 73 -8.46 -11.78 -1.79
N LEU A 74 -7.46 -10.99 -2.16
CA LEU A 74 -6.57 -10.34 -1.20
C LEU A 74 -7.18 -9.08 -0.62
N ILE A 75 -7.89 -8.33 -1.45
CA ILE A 75 -8.50 -7.05 -1.09
C ILE A 75 -9.89 -6.93 -1.68
N GLU A 76 -10.66 -5.98 -1.16
CA GLU A 76 -11.93 -5.57 -1.73
C GLU A 76 -11.94 -4.06 -1.90
N ILE A 77 -12.33 -3.59 -3.07
CA ILE A 77 -12.37 -2.17 -3.38
C ILE A 77 -13.81 -1.70 -3.39
N LYS A 78 -14.13 -0.70 -2.57
CA LYS A 78 -15.45 -0.05 -2.53
C LYS A 78 -15.23 1.44 -2.67
N GLY A 79 -15.43 1.96 -3.90
CA GLY A 79 -15.17 3.37 -4.19
C GLY A 79 -13.70 3.71 -3.98
N ARG A 80 -13.43 4.60 -3.00
CA ARG A 80 -12.06 5.00 -2.65
C ARG A 80 -11.48 4.18 -1.51
N LYS A 81 -12.26 3.26 -0.95
CA LYS A 81 -11.84 2.48 0.21
C LYS A 81 -11.33 1.13 -0.23
N ILE A 82 -10.21 0.71 0.34
CA ILE A 82 -9.60 -0.58 0.09
C ILE A 82 -9.63 -1.36 1.40
N TYR A 83 -10.30 -2.52 1.37
CA TYR A 83 -10.38 -3.43 2.51
C TYR A 83 -9.43 -4.59 2.29
N VAL A 84 -8.64 -4.92 3.31
CA VAL A 84 -7.77 -6.10 3.26
C VAL A 84 -8.61 -7.30 3.68
N LEU A 85 -8.77 -8.27 2.76
CA LEU A 85 -9.54 -9.48 3.02
C LEU A 85 -8.69 -10.61 3.60
N ASP A 86 -7.43 -10.69 3.15
CA ASP A 86 -6.51 -11.74 3.57
C ASP A 86 -5.21 -11.13 4.08
N PRO A 87 -5.17 -10.70 5.36
CA PRO A 87 -3.97 -10.07 5.94
C PRO A 87 -2.75 -10.98 5.90
N ALA A 88 -2.94 -12.29 6.09
CA ALA A 88 -1.83 -13.24 6.08
C ALA A 88 -1.14 -13.28 4.71
N GLU A 89 -1.92 -13.31 3.63
CA GLU A 89 -1.37 -13.29 2.28
C GLU A 89 -0.72 -11.95 1.95
N ILE A 90 -1.29 -10.85 2.40
CA ILE A 90 -0.70 -9.53 2.22
C ILE A 90 0.66 -9.47 2.92
N GLU A 91 0.77 -9.99 4.13
CA GLU A 91 2.04 -10.07 4.84
C GLU A 91 3.03 -11.01 4.13
N ALA A 92 2.53 -12.12 3.61
CA ALA A 92 3.37 -13.11 2.93
C ALA A 92 4.00 -12.58 1.65
N LEU A 93 3.39 -11.58 1.01
CA LEU A 93 3.95 -10.92 -0.17
C LEU A 93 5.19 -10.08 0.16
N ASN A 94 5.42 -9.80 1.41
CA ASN A 94 6.55 -9.03 1.89
C ASN A 94 7.55 -9.92 2.59
#